data_5abd434b2b5416051a6edac9b8780664
#
_entry.id   5abd434b2b5416051a6edac9b8780664
#
_cell.length_a   1.000
_cell.length_b   1.000
_cell.length_c   1.000
_cell.angle_alpha   90.00
_cell.angle_beta   90.00
_cell.angle_gamma   90.00
#
_symmetry.space_group_name_H-M   'P 1'
#
loop_
_entity.id
_entity.type
_entity.pdbx_description
1 polymer ?
#
loop_
_entity_poly.entity_id
_entity_poly.type
_entity_poly.pdbx_seq_one_letter_code
_entity_poly.pdbx_strand_id
1 'polypeptide(L)'
;LTINKFGENIMIKSIQKGFTLIELMIVVAIIGILAAIAIPAYSDYMTRARVAEMVTVASAAKTSISEYILAKNAFPANAAAAGVSAITTPMVKSLSVGANNGVITVSSSAAVTGTADDVAIVLTPTKNGTSVSWACTSTGKTQFAPASCR
;
A
#
# COMPACT_ATOMS: atom_id res chain seq x y z
N LEU A 1 75.90 -33.80 24.34
CA LEU A 1 75.81 -33.09 23.05
C LEU A 1 74.38 -32.58 22.92
N THR A 2 74.18 -31.30 23.21
CA THR A 2 72.85 -30.63 23.13
C THR A 2 72.76 -29.89 21.80
N ILE A 3 71.88 -30.30 20.92
CA ILE A 3 71.58 -29.61 19.66
C ILE A 3 70.39 -28.69 19.95
N ASN A 4 70.65 -27.37 19.96
CA ASN A 4 69.63 -26.35 20.01
C ASN A 4 69.00 -26.26 18.61
N LYS A 5 67.70 -26.67 18.50
CA LYS A 5 66.89 -26.52 17.34
C LYS A 5 66.22 -25.14 17.38
N PHE A 6 66.77 -24.15 16.69
CA PHE A 6 66.13 -22.87 16.51
C PHE A 6 64.87 -23.08 15.67
N GLY A 7 63.72 -22.93 16.32
CA GLY A 7 62.42 -22.89 15.64
C GLY A 7 62.20 -21.51 15.00
N GLU A 8 62.48 -21.38 13.73
CA GLU A 8 62.05 -20.21 12.95
C GLU A 8 60.52 -20.25 12.80
N ASN A 9 59.84 -19.40 13.53
CA ASN A 9 58.44 -19.11 13.30
C ASN A 9 58.35 -18.29 12.01
N ILE A 10 58.11 -18.96 10.88
CA ILE A 10 57.79 -18.30 9.62
C ILE A 10 56.35 -17.76 9.79
N MET A 11 56.24 -16.48 10.14
CA MET A 11 54.99 -15.76 10.04
C MET A 11 54.62 -15.66 8.54
N ILE A 12 53.72 -16.52 8.12
CA ILE A 12 53.07 -16.40 6.80
C ILE A 12 52.19 -15.14 6.88
N LYS A 13 52.75 -14.01 6.40
CA LYS A 13 52.01 -12.76 6.25
C LYS A 13 50.97 -13.00 5.14
N SER A 14 49.72 -13.26 5.53
CA SER A 14 48.63 -13.36 4.59
C SER A 14 48.51 -12.03 3.87
N ILE A 15 48.76 -12.04 2.57
CA ILE A 15 48.58 -10.87 1.69
C ILE A 15 47.06 -10.69 1.56
N GLN A 16 46.48 -9.83 2.38
CA GLN A 16 45.10 -9.39 2.22
C GLN A 16 45.05 -8.56 0.94
N LYS A 17 44.45 -9.11 -0.10
CA LYS A 17 44.09 -8.36 -1.31
C LYS A 17 43.03 -7.34 -0.96
N GLY A 18 43.39 -6.06 -0.95
CA GLY A 18 42.46 -4.97 -0.77
C GLY A 18 41.72 -4.66 -2.07
N PHE A 19 40.47 -4.16 -1.95
CA PHE A 19 39.73 -3.61 -3.08
C PHE A 19 40.44 -2.39 -3.65
N THR A 20 40.47 -2.30 -4.97
CA THR A 20 41.02 -1.09 -5.63
C THR A 20 39.97 0.02 -5.58
N LEU A 21 40.41 1.28 -5.56
CA LEU A 21 39.53 2.44 -5.55
C LEU A 21 38.65 2.46 -6.82
N ILE A 22 39.20 2.04 -7.96
CA ILE A 22 38.42 1.99 -9.21
C ILE A 22 37.35 0.93 -9.22
N GLU A 23 37.56 -0.24 -8.60
CA GLU A 23 36.52 -1.26 -8.44
C GLU A 23 35.34 -0.73 -7.62
N LEU A 24 35.63 -0.01 -6.53
CA LEU A 24 34.58 0.60 -5.71
C LEU A 24 33.82 1.69 -6.49
N MET A 25 34.55 2.54 -7.23
CA MET A 25 33.94 3.62 -8.03
C MET A 25 32.98 3.09 -9.10
N ILE A 26 33.38 2.03 -9.82
CA ILE A 26 32.54 1.43 -10.87
C ILE A 26 31.26 0.84 -10.23
N VAL A 27 31.39 0.14 -9.11
CA VAL A 27 30.24 -0.48 -8.42
C VAL A 27 29.24 0.58 -7.95
N VAL A 28 29.69 1.64 -7.29
CA VAL A 28 28.78 2.70 -6.83
C VAL A 28 28.13 3.45 -7.99
N ALA A 29 28.84 3.63 -9.11
CA ALA A 29 28.28 4.25 -10.31
C ALA A 29 27.13 3.39 -10.89
N ILE A 30 27.33 2.08 -11.00
CA ILE A 30 26.29 1.15 -11.49
C ILE A 30 25.10 1.14 -10.54
N ILE A 31 25.33 1.03 -9.23
CA ILE A 31 24.25 1.08 -8.23
C ILE A 31 23.49 2.40 -8.33
N GLY A 32 24.17 3.52 -8.51
CA GLY A 32 23.53 4.83 -8.67
C GLY A 32 22.59 4.89 -9.87
N ILE A 33 22.99 4.35 -11.01
CA ILE A 33 22.15 4.29 -12.23
C ILE A 33 20.94 3.40 -11.99
N LEU A 34 21.12 2.22 -11.42
CA LEU A 34 20.03 1.29 -11.12
C LEU A 34 19.04 1.89 -10.09
N ALA A 35 19.55 2.52 -9.05
CA ALA A 35 18.73 3.16 -8.03
C ALA A 35 17.90 4.32 -8.58
N ALA A 36 18.43 5.10 -9.53
CA ALA A 36 17.70 6.20 -10.14
C ALA A 36 16.41 5.74 -10.85
N ILE A 37 16.36 4.53 -11.37
CA ILE A 37 15.18 3.94 -12.02
C ILE A 37 14.33 3.16 -11.01
N ALA A 38 14.96 2.45 -10.08
CA ALA A 38 14.26 1.56 -9.17
C ALA A 38 13.48 2.30 -8.08
N ILE A 39 14.01 3.39 -7.54
CA ILE A 39 13.39 4.11 -6.41
C ILE A 39 12.00 4.67 -6.78
N PRO A 40 11.79 5.43 -7.88
CA PRO A 40 10.47 5.92 -8.24
C PRO A 40 9.48 4.80 -8.54
N ALA A 41 9.90 3.75 -9.24
CA ALA A 41 9.05 2.60 -9.53
C ALA A 41 8.59 1.87 -8.25
N TYR A 42 9.49 1.71 -7.28
CA TYR A 42 9.18 1.14 -5.98
C TYR A 42 8.20 2.00 -5.18
N SER A 43 8.36 3.33 -5.20
CA SER A 43 7.44 4.27 -4.55
C SER A 43 6.02 4.16 -5.10
N ASP A 44 5.86 4.10 -6.42
CA ASP A 44 4.56 3.93 -7.05
C ASP A 44 3.90 2.59 -6.71
N TYR A 45 4.68 1.52 -6.68
CA TYR A 45 4.20 0.21 -6.26
C TYR A 45 3.70 0.21 -4.81
N MET A 46 4.46 0.81 -3.90
CA MET A 46 4.07 0.94 -2.50
C MET A 46 2.80 1.78 -2.32
N THR A 47 2.66 2.86 -3.10
CA THR A 47 1.45 3.69 -3.07
C THR A 47 0.22 2.91 -3.52
N ARG A 48 0.33 2.12 -4.59
CA ARG A 48 -0.76 1.22 -5.04
C ARG A 48 -1.13 0.18 -4.00
N ALA A 49 -0.15 -0.39 -3.30
CA ALA A 49 -0.40 -1.35 -2.21
C ALA A 49 -1.18 -0.70 -1.06
N ARG A 50 -0.86 0.54 -0.71
CA ARG A 50 -1.58 1.31 0.32
C ARG A 50 -3.02 1.63 -0.10
N VAL A 51 -3.25 1.97 -1.36
CA VAL A 51 -4.60 2.19 -1.90
C VAL A 51 -5.42 0.89 -1.90
N ALA A 52 -4.80 -0.26 -2.11
CA ALA A 52 -5.48 -1.55 -1.99
C ALA A 52 -6.02 -1.82 -0.57
N GLU A 53 -5.35 -1.34 0.48
CA GLU A 53 -5.88 -1.38 1.86
C GLU A 53 -7.18 -0.58 1.98
N MET A 54 -7.28 0.58 1.33
CA MET A 54 -8.50 1.39 1.32
C MET A 54 -9.68 0.62 0.71
N VAL A 55 -9.43 -0.14 -0.36
CA VAL A 55 -10.47 -1.00 -0.98
C VAL A 55 -10.90 -2.12 -0.03
N THR A 56 -9.99 -2.68 0.75
CA THR A 56 -10.31 -3.69 1.77
C THR A 56 -11.22 -3.11 2.85
N VAL A 57 -10.91 -1.91 3.35
CA VAL A 57 -11.75 -1.18 4.32
C VAL A 57 -13.13 -0.88 3.74
N ALA A 58 -13.19 -0.39 2.50
CA ALA A 58 -14.45 -0.15 1.79
C ALA A 58 -15.28 -1.44 1.63
N SER A 59 -14.63 -2.56 1.35
CA SER A 59 -15.27 -3.86 1.17
C SER A 59 -15.87 -4.42 2.46
N ALA A 60 -15.29 -4.13 3.61
CA ALA A 60 -15.88 -4.49 4.90
C ALA A 60 -17.26 -3.80 5.12
N ALA A 61 -17.37 -2.53 4.74
CA ALA A 61 -18.64 -1.79 4.83
C ALA A 61 -19.70 -2.29 3.82
N LYS A 62 -19.30 -2.85 2.68
CA LYS A 62 -20.24 -3.39 1.66
C LYS A 62 -21.17 -4.43 2.23
N THR A 63 -20.66 -5.34 3.05
CA THR A 63 -21.46 -6.44 3.64
C THR A 63 -22.59 -5.87 4.50
N SER A 64 -22.29 -5.02 5.46
CA SER A 64 -23.30 -4.41 6.35
C SER A 64 -24.33 -3.58 5.58
N ILE A 65 -23.90 -2.81 4.57
CA ILE A 65 -24.81 -2.01 3.75
C ILE A 65 -25.68 -2.90 2.86
N SER A 66 -25.13 -3.97 2.28
CA SER A 66 -25.92 -4.92 1.50
C SER A 66 -26.98 -5.62 2.34
N GLU A 67 -26.64 -6.06 3.54
CA GLU A 67 -27.58 -6.65 4.50
C GLU A 67 -28.70 -5.66 4.86
N TYR A 68 -28.36 -4.41 5.14
CA TYR A 68 -29.36 -3.38 5.43
C TYR A 68 -30.31 -3.17 4.25
N ILE A 69 -29.78 -3.01 3.02
CA ILE A 69 -30.58 -2.78 1.81
C ILE A 69 -31.54 -3.95 1.56
N LEU A 70 -31.08 -5.18 1.74
CA LEU A 70 -31.91 -6.36 1.53
C LEU A 70 -32.97 -6.54 2.63
N ALA A 71 -32.61 -6.28 3.90
CA ALA A 71 -33.51 -6.43 5.03
C ALA A 71 -34.59 -5.32 5.10
N LYS A 72 -34.21 -4.07 4.80
CA LYS A 72 -35.10 -2.91 4.93
C LYS A 72 -35.71 -2.48 3.60
N ASN A 73 -35.28 -3.07 2.48
CA ASN A 73 -35.74 -2.67 1.14
C ASN A 73 -35.47 -1.18 0.82
N ALA A 74 -34.52 -0.55 1.52
CA ALA A 74 -34.19 0.88 1.44
C ALA A 74 -32.69 1.09 1.63
N PHE A 75 -32.17 2.19 1.12
CA PHE A 75 -30.78 2.59 1.40
C PHE A 75 -30.67 3.18 2.82
N PRO A 76 -29.52 3.00 3.49
CA PRO A 76 -29.32 3.53 4.84
C PRO A 76 -29.27 5.06 4.82
N ALA A 77 -29.84 5.68 5.85
CA ALA A 77 -29.80 7.13 6.02
C ALA A 77 -28.39 7.66 6.34
N ASN A 78 -27.55 6.83 6.96
CA ASN A 78 -26.15 7.14 7.31
C ASN A 78 -25.39 5.84 7.63
N ALA A 79 -24.10 5.94 7.91
CA ALA A 79 -23.25 4.81 8.26
C ALA A 79 -23.74 4.04 9.49
N ALA A 80 -24.14 4.76 10.55
CA ALA A 80 -24.60 4.14 11.79
C ALA A 80 -25.87 3.32 11.61
N ALA A 81 -26.82 3.76 10.76
CA ALA A 81 -28.03 3.02 10.43
C ALA A 81 -27.72 1.65 9.80
N ALA A 82 -26.64 1.56 9.02
CA ALA A 82 -26.18 0.31 8.42
C ALA A 82 -25.23 -0.49 9.33
N GLY A 83 -24.99 -0.06 10.56
CA GLY A 83 -24.03 -0.70 11.46
C GLY A 83 -22.56 -0.52 11.03
N VAL A 84 -22.27 0.46 10.19
CA VAL A 84 -20.92 0.77 9.74
C VAL A 84 -20.30 1.78 10.71
N SER A 85 -19.25 1.37 11.41
CA SER A 85 -18.50 2.26 12.28
C SER A 85 -17.54 3.14 11.49
N ALA A 86 -17.22 4.32 12.01
CA ALA A 86 -16.17 5.15 11.47
C ALA A 86 -14.82 4.41 11.61
N ILE A 87 -14.12 4.24 10.50
CA ILE A 87 -12.81 3.56 10.46
C ILE A 87 -11.77 4.59 10.04
N THR A 88 -10.74 4.72 10.87
CA THR A 88 -9.51 5.44 10.52
C THR A 88 -8.33 4.48 10.69
N THR A 89 -7.46 4.42 9.69
CA THR A 89 -6.21 3.65 9.75
C THR A 89 -5.06 4.57 9.33
N PRO A 90 -3.81 4.14 9.45
CA PRO A 90 -2.70 4.93 8.90
C PRO A 90 -2.88 5.29 7.42
N MET A 91 -3.58 4.47 6.63
CA MET A 91 -3.81 4.70 5.19
C MET A 91 -5.16 5.35 4.90
N VAL A 92 -6.16 5.21 5.80
CA VAL A 92 -7.52 5.71 5.62
C VAL A 92 -7.77 6.90 6.55
N LYS A 93 -8.02 8.07 5.98
CA LYS A 93 -8.42 9.25 6.74
C LYS A 93 -9.86 9.15 7.23
N SER A 94 -10.76 8.72 6.36
CA SER A 94 -12.19 8.61 6.68
C SER A 94 -12.90 7.60 5.80
N LEU A 95 -13.91 6.98 6.37
CA LEU A 95 -14.95 6.23 5.66
C LEU A 95 -16.26 6.93 5.89
N SER A 96 -16.99 7.24 4.83
CA SER A 96 -18.33 7.83 4.88
C SER A 96 -19.31 7.01 4.06
N VAL A 97 -20.57 7.04 4.47
CA VAL A 97 -21.69 6.43 3.74
C VAL A 97 -22.67 7.53 3.38
N GLY A 98 -22.97 7.65 2.10
CA GLY A 98 -23.88 8.66 1.58
C GLY A 98 -25.31 8.42 2.06
N ALA A 99 -25.96 9.50 2.46
CA ALA A 99 -27.34 9.46 2.98
C ALA A 99 -28.32 9.03 1.89
N ASN A 100 -29.14 8.04 2.20
CA ASN A 100 -30.21 7.51 1.35
C ASN A 100 -29.77 6.98 -0.04
N ASN A 101 -28.48 6.76 -0.25
CA ASN A 101 -27.94 6.15 -1.47
C ASN A 101 -26.97 5.00 -1.20
N GLY A 102 -26.50 4.87 0.04
CA GLY A 102 -25.60 3.79 0.46
C GLY A 102 -24.20 3.82 -0.18
N VAL A 103 -23.82 4.92 -0.84
CA VAL A 103 -22.50 5.08 -1.48
C VAL A 103 -21.41 5.13 -0.41
N ILE A 104 -20.44 4.23 -0.50
CA ILE A 104 -19.29 4.22 0.39
C ILE A 104 -18.19 5.05 -0.24
N THR A 105 -17.67 6.02 0.51
CA THR A 105 -16.48 6.79 0.11
C THR A 105 -15.40 6.62 1.16
N VAL A 106 -14.23 6.15 0.73
CA VAL A 106 -13.04 6.01 1.57
C VAL A 106 -11.97 6.96 1.05
N SER A 107 -11.57 7.92 1.87
CA SER A 107 -10.55 8.92 1.55
C SER A 107 -9.18 8.53 2.10
N SER A 108 -8.13 8.79 1.32
CA SER A 108 -6.75 8.52 1.72
C SER A 108 -6.27 9.45 2.85
N SER A 109 -5.42 8.92 3.71
CA SER A 109 -4.59 9.73 4.60
C SER A 109 -3.37 10.29 3.86
N ALA A 110 -2.67 11.24 4.46
CA ALA A 110 -1.41 11.77 3.93
C ALA A 110 -0.30 10.70 3.82
N ALA A 111 -0.39 9.60 4.56
CA ALA A 111 0.58 8.51 4.50
C ALA A 111 0.55 7.72 3.18
N VAL A 112 -0.52 7.86 2.38
CA VAL A 112 -0.65 7.15 1.09
C VAL A 112 0.15 7.84 -0.01
N THR A 113 -0.06 9.14 -0.21
CA THR A 113 0.50 9.91 -1.33
C THR A 113 1.25 11.18 -0.90
N GLY A 114 1.40 11.40 0.41
CA GLY A 114 1.98 12.62 0.97
C GLY A 114 0.95 13.71 1.29
N THR A 115 -0.24 13.66 0.69
CA THR A 115 -1.34 14.61 0.94
C THR A 115 -2.62 13.86 1.25
N ALA A 116 -3.42 14.31 2.22
CA ALA A 116 -4.70 13.70 2.52
C ALA A 116 -5.72 13.99 1.41
N ASP A 117 -6.69 13.08 1.25
CA ASP A 117 -7.76 13.16 0.25
C ASP A 117 -7.31 13.14 -1.22
N ASP A 118 -6.04 12.84 -1.48
CA ASP A 118 -5.48 12.73 -2.84
C ASP A 118 -6.08 11.60 -3.66
N VAL A 119 -6.53 10.53 -2.99
CA VAL A 119 -7.21 9.39 -3.60
C VAL A 119 -8.45 9.08 -2.78
N ALA A 120 -9.58 8.95 -3.44
CA ALA A 120 -10.75 8.39 -2.81
C ALA A 120 -11.29 7.21 -3.62
N ILE A 121 -11.67 6.14 -2.91
CA ILE A 121 -12.35 4.96 -3.47
C ILE A 121 -13.84 5.12 -3.19
N VAL A 122 -14.64 5.02 -4.24
CA VAL A 122 -16.09 5.19 -4.18
C VAL A 122 -16.75 3.89 -4.64
N LEU A 123 -17.57 3.30 -3.77
CA LEU A 123 -18.36 2.12 -4.07
C LEU A 123 -19.84 2.51 -4.12
N THR A 124 -20.44 2.34 -5.27
CA THR A 124 -21.84 2.67 -5.51
C THR A 124 -22.69 1.39 -5.56
N PRO A 125 -23.65 1.22 -4.63
CA PRO A 125 -24.55 0.08 -4.63
C PRO A 125 -25.68 0.26 -5.64
N THR A 126 -26.05 -0.82 -6.31
CA THR A 126 -27.27 -0.92 -7.12
C THR A 126 -28.04 -2.13 -6.66
N LYS A 127 -29.29 -1.91 -6.24
CA LYS A 127 -30.19 -2.99 -5.81
C LYS A 127 -30.81 -3.65 -7.04
N ASN A 128 -30.66 -4.97 -7.16
CA ASN A 128 -31.19 -5.79 -8.22
C ASN A 128 -32.05 -6.92 -7.60
N GLY A 129 -33.32 -6.61 -7.32
CA GLY A 129 -34.21 -7.59 -6.68
C GLY A 129 -33.70 -8.05 -5.32
N THR A 130 -33.24 -9.31 -5.23
CA THR A 130 -32.71 -9.96 -4.03
C THR A 130 -31.19 -9.86 -3.88
N SER A 131 -30.52 -9.09 -4.72
CA SER A 131 -29.06 -8.89 -4.67
C SER A 131 -28.68 -7.42 -4.73
N VAL A 132 -27.48 -7.11 -4.29
CA VAL A 132 -26.86 -5.78 -4.42
C VAL A 132 -25.58 -5.92 -5.21
N SER A 133 -25.50 -5.26 -6.35
CA SER A 133 -24.28 -5.12 -7.12
C SER A 133 -23.54 -3.84 -6.74
N TRP A 134 -22.22 -3.84 -6.90
CA TRP A 134 -21.37 -2.73 -6.51
C TRP A 134 -20.47 -2.32 -7.66
N ALA A 135 -20.54 -1.05 -8.04
CA ALA A 135 -19.59 -0.43 -8.94
C ALA A 135 -18.48 0.25 -8.13
N CYS A 136 -17.22 0.04 -8.53
CA CYS A 136 -16.07 0.73 -7.93
C CYS A 136 -15.59 1.81 -8.87
N THR A 137 -15.38 3.01 -8.34
CA THR A 137 -14.73 4.12 -9.03
C THR A 137 -13.71 4.77 -8.09
N SER A 138 -12.81 5.56 -8.65
CA SER A 138 -11.84 6.33 -7.86
C SER A 138 -11.81 7.78 -8.32
N THR A 139 -11.46 8.68 -7.40
CA THR A 139 -11.27 10.10 -7.67
C THR A 139 -9.89 10.56 -7.21
N GLY A 140 -9.41 11.69 -7.72
CA GLY A 140 -8.09 12.21 -7.43
C GLY A 140 -6.99 11.53 -8.25
N LYS A 141 -5.91 11.07 -7.61
CA LYS A 141 -4.78 10.37 -8.26
C LYS A 141 -5.14 8.94 -8.66
N THR A 142 -6.02 8.80 -9.63
CA THR A 142 -6.61 7.51 -10.07
C THR A 142 -5.58 6.50 -10.57
N GLN A 143 -4.36 6.95 -10.97
CA GLN A 143 -3.28 6.06 -11.41
C GLN A 143 -2.83 5.06 -10.33
N PHE A 144 -3.10 5.34 -9.07
CA PHE A 144 -2.78 4.45 -7.95
C PHE A 144 -3.95 3.50 -7.60
N ALA A 145 -5.15 3.77 -8.09
CA ALA A 145 -6.30 2.91 -7.84
C ALA A 145 -6.17 1.56 -8.57
N PRO A 146 -6.74 0.48 -8.03
CA PRO A 146 -6.85 -0.80 -8.72
C PRO A 146 -7.56 -0.67 -10.06
N ALA A 147 -7.25 -1.55 -11.01
CA ALA A 147 -7.85 -1.53 -12.34
C ALA A 147 -9.39 -1.64 -12.32
N SER A 148 -9.94 -2.33 -11.32
CA SER A 148 -11.39 -2.47 -11.12
C SER A 148 -12.09 -1.21 -10.63
N CYS A 149 -11.34 -0.18 -10.23
CA CYS A 149 -11.87 1.09 -9.70
C CYS A 149 -11.40 2.31 -10.51
N ARG A 150 -10.86 2.10 -11.70
CA ARG A 150 -10.42 3.17 -12.63
C ARG A 150 -11.45 3.46 -13.68
#